data_7185ff64f2cc902b12fb372486440d98
#
_entry.id   7185ff64f2cc902b12fb372486440d98
#
_cell.length_a   1.000
_cell.length_b   1.000
_cell.length_c   1.000
_cell.angle_alpha   90.00
_cell.angle_beta   90.00
_cell.angle_gamma   90.00
#
_symmetry.space_group_name_H-M   'P 1'
#
loop_
_entity.id
_entity.type
_entity.pdbx_description
1 polymer ?
#
loop_
_entity_poly.entity_id
_entity_poly.type
_entity_poly.pdbx_seq_one_letter_code
_entity_poly.pdbx_strand_id
1 'polypeptide(L)' 'MPAIVLELKYNHSAETAIDQIKAKHYTESLIDYVGEVVLVGINYDKESKSHRCVIERMTTKIG' A
#
# COMPACT_ATOMS: atom_id res chain seq x y z
N MET A 1 -5.62 -4.45 -16.49
CA MET A 1 -6.20 -4.06 -15.23
C MET A 1 -5.12 -3.87 -14.17
N PRO A 2 -5.09 -2.75 -13.45
CA PRO A 2 -4.06 -2.58 -12.43
C PRO A 2 -4.34 -3.46 -11.21
N ALA A 3 -3.29 -3.87 -10.54
CA ALA A 3 -3.42 -4.55 -9.26
C ALA A 3 -3.54 -3.49 -8.16
N ILE A 4 -4.38 -3.76 -7.19
CA ILE A 4 -4.57 -2.87 -6.05
C ILE A 4 -4.18 -3.63 -4.79
N VAL A 5 -3.29 -3.04 -4.00
CA VAL A 5 -2.88 -3.62 -2.73
C VAL A 5 -3.28 -2.64 -1.63
N LEU A 6 -4.05 -3.14 -0.68
CA LEU A 6 -4.59 -2.32 0.39
C LEU A 6 -4.06 -2.79 1.74
N GLU A 7 -3.60 -1.85 2.55
CA GLU A 7 -3.16 -2.12 3.91
C GLU A 7 -3.87 -1.17 4.86
N LEU A 8 -4.43 -1.72 5.93
CA LEU A 8 -5.10 -0.96 6.96
C LEU A 8 -4.23 -0.91 8.21
N LYS A 9 -4.10 0.27 8.79
CA LYS A 9 -3.39 0.47 10.04
C LYS A 9 -4.31 1.16 11.05
N TYR A 10 -3.96 1.02 12.30
CA TYR A 10 -4.75 1.53 13.40
C TYR A 10 -3.80 2.22 14.36
N ASN A 11 -3.99 3.52 14.57
CA ASN A 11 -3.14 4.33 15.45
C ASN A 11 -1.66 4.32 15.03
N HIS A 12 -1.42 4.33 13.74
CA HIS A 12 -0.08 4.46 13.16
C HIS A 12 -0.10 5.61 12.16
N SER A 13 0.28 5.34 10.92
CA SER A 13 0.20 6.33 9.87
C SER A 13 -0.11 5.63 8.55
N ALA A 14 -0.66 6.41 7.61
CA ALA A 14 -0.92 5.87 6.29
C ALA A 14 0.40 5.58 5.57
N GLU A 15 1.43 6.36 5.84
CA GLU A 15 2.77 6.12 5.29
C GLU A 15 3.35 4.80 5.77
N THR A 16 3.14 4.46 7.04
CA THR A 16 3.57 3.17 7.58
C THR A 16 2.85 2.03 6.86
N ALA A 17 1.57 2.21 6.55
CA ALA A 17 0.83 1.20 5.80
C ALA A 17 1.45 0.98 4.43
N ILE A 18 1.80 2.04 3.73
CA ILE A 18 2.45 1.94 2.41
C ILE A 18 3.80 1.22 2.54
N ASP A 19 4.59 1.57 3.57
CA ASP A 19 5.88 0.92 3.79
C ASP A 19 5.73 -0.57 4.04
N GLN A 20 4.70 -0.97 4.76
CA GLN A 20 4.44 -2.39 5.00
C GLN A 20 4.04 -3.13 3.74
N ILE A 21 3.26 -2.48 2.87
CA ILE A 21 2.92 -3.09 1.59
C ILE A 21 4.20 -3.37 0.82
N LYS A 22 5.08 -2.40 0.75
CA LYS A 22 6.34 -2.54 0.02
C LYS A 22 7.20 -3.66 0.58
N ALA A 23 7.26 -3.77 1.91
CA ALA A 23 8.06 -4.81 2.55
C ALA A 23 7.47 -6.20 2.35
N LYS A 24 6.15 -6.33 2.47
CA LYS A 24 5.48 -7.63 2.40
C LYS A 24 5.25 -8.13 0.99
N HIS A 25 4.75 -7.25 0.13
CA HIS A 25 4.24 -7.67 -1.18
C HIS A 25 5.22 -7.45 -2.31
N TYR A 26 6.17 -6.56 -2.09
CA TYR A 26 7.11 -6.21 -3.13
C TYR A 26 7.96 -7.42 -3.55
N THR A 27 8.35 -8.23 -2.58
CA THR A 27 9.20 -9.38 -2.85
C THR A 27 8.42 -10.66 -3.13
N GLU A 28 7.15 -10.71 -2.81
CA GLU A 28 6.36 -11.93 -2.96
C GLU A 28 5.38 -11.85 -4.13
N SER A 29 4.39 -10.99 -4.00
CA SER A 29 3.29 -10.94 -4.97
C SER A 29 3.59 -10.07 -6.16
N LEU A 30 4.27 -8.96 -5.96
CA LEU A 30 4.46 -7.98 -7.01
C LEU A 30 5.63 -8.30 -7.92
N ILE A 31 6.53 -9.18 -7.49
CA ILE A 31 7.72 -9.49 -8.27
C ILE A 31 7.36 -10.14 -9.61
N ASP A 32 6.30 -10.92 -9.64
CA ASP A 32 5.85 -11.59 -10.85
C ASP A 32 4.81 -10.80 -11.63
N TYR A 33 4.40 -9.67 -11.12
CA TYR A 33 3.37 -8.87 -11.77
C TYR A 33 4.00 -7.81 -12.65
N VAL A 34 3.57 -7.77 -13.90
CA VAL A 34 4.04 -6.77 -14.86
C VAL A 34 2.87 -5.84 -15.16
N GLY A 35 3.02 -4.56 -14.84
CA GLY A 35 1.98 -3.58 -15.09
C GLY A 35 1.88 -2.56 -13.97
N GLU A 36 0.74 -1.90 -13.92
CA GLU A 36 0.48 -0.87 -12.93
C GLU A 36 -0.02 -1.47 -11.63
N VAL A 37 0.57 -1.04 -10.53
CA VAL A 37 0.15 -1.45 -9.19
C VAL A 37 -0.19 -0.20 -8.41
N VAL A 38 -1.36 -0.21 -7.75
CA VAL A 38 -1.80 0.90 -6.91
C VAL A 38 -1.72 0.43 -5.46
N LEU A 39 -0.92 1.12 -4.67
CA LEU A 39 -0.79 0.83 -3.24
C LEU A 39 -1.67 1.81 -2.48
N VAL A 40 -2.51 1.30 -1.60
CA VAL A 40 -3.43 2.13 -0.82
C VAL A 40 -3.18 1.84 0.66
N GLY A 41 -2.69 2.86 1.36
CA GLY A 41 -2.50 2.79 2.80
C GLY A 41 -3.54 3.63 3.50
N ILE A 42 -4.26 3.03 4.44
CA ILE A 42 -5.27 3.74 5.21
C ILE A 42 -4.95 3.57 6.68
N ASN A 43 -4.99 4.67 7.43
CA ASN A 43 -4.81 4.65 8.87
C ASN A 43 -6.02 5.28 9.55
N TYR A 44 -6.50 4.63 10.59
CA TYR A 44 -7.54 5.17 11.46
C TYR A 44 -6.90 5.57 12.78
N ASP A 45 -7.14 6.82 13.18
CA ASP A 45 -6.66 7.36 14.45
C ASP A 45 -7.83 7.41 15.43
N LYS A 46 -7.72 6.63 16.49
CA LYS A 46 -8.77 6.52 17.48
C LYS A 46 -8.99 7.81 18.25
N GLU A 47 -7.94 8.55 18.54
CA GLU A 47 -8.04 9.78 19.32
C GLU A 47 -8.78 10.86 18.54
N SER A 48 -8.35 11.12 17.32
CA SER A 48 -8.99 12.13 16.48
C SER A 48 -10.22 11.60 15.78
N LYS A 49 -10.42 10.27 15.79
CA LYS A 49 -11.52 9.60 15.09
C LYS A 49 -11.52 9.95 13.61
N SER A 50 -10.35 10.02 13.03
CA SER A 50 -10.20 10.37 11.63
C SER A 50 -9.45 9.30 10.87
N HIS A 51 -9.67 9.27 9.57
CA HIS A 51 -8.98 8.39 8.64
C HIS A 51 -8.03 9.20 7.79
N ARG A 52 -6.93 8.58 7.44
CA ARG A 52 -6.01 9.16 6.49
C ARG A 52 -5.67 8.12 5.45
N CYS A 53 -5.65 8.54 4.20
CA CYS A 53 -5.40 7.64 3.09
C CYS A 53 -4.26 8.17 2.25
N VAL A 54 -3.33 7.29 1.91
CA VAL A 54 -2.23 7.62 0.99
C VAL A 54 -2.27 6.62 -0.14
N ILE A 55 -2.20 7.12 -1.36
CA ILE A 55 -2.24 6.30 -2.57
C ILE A 55 -0.93 6.51 -3.31
N GLU A 56 -0.31 5.42 -3.70
CA GLU A 56 0.93 5.45 -4.46
C GLU A 56 0.82 4.53 -5.65
N ARG A 57 1.20 5.00 -6.81
CA ARG A 57 1.22 4.20 -8.03
C ARG A 57 2.64 3.80 -8.38
N MET A 58 2.79 2.59 -8.84
CA MET A 58 4.08 2.13 -9.31
C MET A 58 3.88 1.22 -10.51
N THR A 59 4.88 1.19 -11.36
CA THR A 59 4.89 0.27 -12.50
C THR A 59 5.96 -0.76 -12.24
N THR A 60 5.57 -2.04 -12.33
CA THR A 60 6.51 -3.13 -12.16
C THR A 60 6.93 -3.64 -13.53
N LYS A 61 8.21 -3.95 -13.65
CA LYS A 61 8.77 -4.53 -14.87
C LYS A 61 9.66 -5.68 -14.49
N ILE A 62 9.47 -6.77 -15.21
CA ILE A 62 10.40 -7.90 -15.13
C ILE A 62 11.34 -7.79 -16.31
N GLY A 63 12.58 -7.74 -16.03
CA GLY A 63 13.44 -7.65 -17.16
C GLY A 63 14.63 -7.08 -17.18
#